data_b95ee7763f59ca8bb785033a4cf9b143
#
_entry.id   b95ee7763f59ca8bb785033a4cf9b143
#
_cell.length_a   1.000
_cell.length_b   1.000
_cell.length_c   1.000
_cell.angle_alpha   90.00
_cell.angle_beta   90.00
_cell.angle_gamma   90.00
#
_symmetry.space_group_name_H-M   'P 1'
#
loop_
_entity.id
_entity.type
_entity.pdbx_description
1 polymer ?
#
loop_
_entity_poly.entity_id
_entity_poly.type
_entity_poly.pdbx_seq_one_letter_code
_entity_poly.pdbx_strand_id
1 'polypeptide(L)'
;MRLIQKALTFDDVLLVPAFSEVLPRDTSLKTRLTRNISLNIPLVSAAMDTVTEARLAIAMAQQGGVGIIHKNLTAAEQAREVAKVKRFESGVVRDPITIPPEMKVSDVIALSQQHGISGFPVVEGPKLVGIVTNRDLRFETRLDEPVRSIMTPRDRLVTVKEGTSLADAKALMHSHRLERVLVVNDAFELRGLMTVKDITKQTEHPAACKDEHGKLRVGAAVGVGPDNEERVTLLAAAGVDVIVVDTAHGHSKGVLERVRWVKKNFPHVEVIGGNIATADAARALVEYGADGVKVGIGPGSICTTRIVAGVGVPQITAIANVSDALKGSGVPVVGDGGVRYSGDVSKAIAAGADAVMMGSMLAGTEEAPGDVFLYQGRQYKSYRGMGSVGAMKDGAADRYFQDNSANIDKLVPEGIEGRVAYKGSVNAILFQLIGGVRASMGYCGCKTIAEMHEKAQFVEITAAGMRESHVHDVQITKEAPNYHID
;
A
#
# COMPACT_ATOMS: atom_id res chain seq x y z
N MET A 1 -43.07 2.71 3.03
CA MET A 1 -41.67 2.49 2.58
C MET A 1 -40.95 3.84 2.61
N ARG A 2 -39.74 3.90 3.18
CA ARG A 2 -38.94 5.13 3.22
C ARG A 2 -37.82 5.01 2.19
N LEU A 3 -38.03 5.50 0.97
CA LEU A 3 -37.03 5.59 -0.07
C LEU A 3 -36.26 6.91 0.10
N ILE A 4 -34.94 6.85 0.31
CA ILE A 4 -34.11 8.04 0.56
C ILE A 4 -33.72 8.69 -0.78
N GLN A 5 -33.20 7.90 -1.72
CA GLN A 5 -32.72 8.39 -3.01
C GLN A 5 -32.57 7.24 -4.02
N LYS A 6 -32.47 7.57 -5.29
CA LYS A 6 -31.93 6.69 -6.33
C LYS A 6 -30.42 6.63 -6.17
N ALA A 7 -29.82 5.46 -6.32
CA ALA A 7 -28.39 5.27 -6.13
C ALA A 7 -27.74 4.64 -7.37
N LEU A 8 -26.55 5.12 -7.72
CA LEU A 8 -25.82 4.83 -8.96
C LEU A 8 -24.49 4.15 -8.69
N THR A 9 -24.10 3.19 -9.53
CA THR A 9 -22.79 2.57 -9.55
C THR A 9 -21.99 3.00 -10.79
N PHE A 10 -20.80 2.45 -10.99
CA PHE A 10 -19.92 2.81 -12.11
C PHE A 10 -20.57 2.59 -13.49
N ASP A 11 -21.39 1.57 -13.64
CA ASP A 11 -22.05 1.22 -14.91
C ASP A 11 -23.28 2.09 -15.23
N ASP A 12 -23.74 2.86 -14.27
CA ASP A 12 -24.91 3.74 -14.43
C ASP A 12 -24.55 5.12 -14.98
N VAL A 13 -23.25 5.47 -15.02
CA VAL A 13 -22.80 6.81 -15.36
C VAL A 13 -21.60 6.83 -16.31
N LEU A 14 -21.49 7.90 -17.10
CA LEU A 14 -20.27 8.27 -17.83
C LEU A 14 -19.88 9.70 -17.50
N LEU A 15 -18.57 10.01 -17.61
CA LEU A 15 -18.07 11.38 -17.53
C LEU A 15 -18.35 12.11 -18.84
N VAL A 16 -18.83 13.34 -18.73
CA VAL A 16 -19.10 14.19 -19.88
C VAL A 16 -17.79 14.85 -20.34
N PRO A 17 -17.40 14.73 -21.63
CA PRO A 17 -16.24 15.45 -22.13
C PRO A 17 -16.46 16.95 -22.11
N ALA A 18 -15.41 17.71 -21.80
CA ALA A 18 -15.44 19.17 -21.73
C ALA A 18 -14.37 19.79 -22.62
N PHE A 19 -14.43 21.11 -22.81
CA PHE A 19 -13.34 21.82 -23.46
C PHE A 19 -12.04 21.61 -22.69
N SER A 20 -10.98 21.27 -23.40
CA SER A 20 -9.70 20.91 -22.78
C SER A 20 -8.50 21.54 -23.52
N GLU A 21 -7.63 22.15 -22.76
CA GLU A 21 -6.27 22.53 -23.15
C GLU A 21 -5.23 21.65 -22.45
N VAL A 22 -5.67 20.55 -21.79
CA VAL A 22 -4.83 19.69 -20.95
C VAL A 22 -4.51 18.40 -21.72
N LEU A 23 -3.23 18.14 -21.94
CA LEU A 23 -2.79 16.86 -22.47
C LEU A 23 -2.61 15.84 -21.33
N PRO A 24 -2.88 14.55 -21.55
CA PRO A 24 -2.73 13.50 -20.51
C PRO A 24 -1.37 13.52 -19.80
N ARG A 25 -0.28 13.79 -20.53
CA ARG A 25 1.08 13.87 -19.96
C ARG A 25 1.30 15.06 -19.01
N ASP A 26 0.48 16.10 -19.11
CA ASP A 26 0.64 17.35 -18.33
C ASP A 26 -0.24 17.34 -17.07
N THR A 27 -0.99 16.25 -16.84
CA THR A 27 -1.85 16.09 -15.66
C THR A 27 -1.06 15.70 -14.42
N SER A 28 -1.47 16.22 -13.26
CA SER A 28 -0.96 15.84 -11.95
C SER A 28 -1.92 14.88 -11.24
N LEU A 29 -1.41 13.71 -10.88
CA LEU A 29 -2.15 12.71 -10.12
C LEU A 29 -1.93 12.81 -8.61
N LYS A 30 -1.21 13.85 -8.14
CA LYS A 30 -0.99 14.08 -6.71
C LYS A 30 -2.32 14.25 -5.99
N THR A 31 -2.45 13.53 -4.88
CA THR A 31 -3.65 13.52 -4.05
C THR A 31 -3.29 13.26 -2.59
N ARG A 32 -4.31 13.06 -1.74
CA ARG A 32 -4.11 12.77 -0.32
C ARG A 32 -4.74 11.42 0.04
N LEU A 33 -4.08 10.70 0.94
CA LEU A 33 -4.60 9.49 1.57
C LEU A 33 -5.27 9.80 2.91
N THR A 34 -4.61 10.68 3.66
CA THR A 34 -5.05 11.20 4.96
C THR A 34 -4.78 12.70 5.03
N ARG A 35 -5.11 13.35 6.15
CA ARG A 35 -4.82 14.79 6.33
C ARG A 35 -3.37 15.16 6.05
N ASN A 36 -2.43 14.29 6.44
CA ASN A 36 -0.99 14.58 6.38
C ASN A 36 -0.19 13.66 5.44
N ILE A 37 -0.81 12.61 4.89
CA ILE A 37 -0.17 11.72 3.92
C ILE A 37 -0.64 12.04 2.50
N SER A 38 0.31 12.48 1.67
CA SER A 38 0.10 12.68 0.24
C SER A 38 0.53 11.45 -0.56
N LEU A 39 -0.18 11.20 -1.66
CA LEU A 39 0.15 10.20 -2.68
C LEU A 39 0.55 10.89 -4.00
N ASN A 40 1.41 10.26 -4.78
CA ASN A 40 1.77 10.72 -6.12
C ASN A 40 0.86 10.11 -7.21
N ILE A 41 0.15 9.03 -6.91
CA ILE A 41 -0.94 8.46 -7.70
C ILE A 41 -2.12 8.11 -6.78
N PRO A 42 -3.37 8.21 -7.24
CA PRO A 42 -4.56 8.02 -6.41
C PRO A 42 -4.93 6.54 -6.19
N LEU A 43 -3.93 5.65 -6.03
CA LEU A 43 -4.14 4.20 -5.98
C LEU A 43 -3.64 3.59 -4.67
N VAL A 44 -4.48 2.74 -4.07
CA VAL A 44 -4.22 2.03 -2.82
C VAL A 44 -4.50 0.54 -3.01
N SER A 45 -3.66 -0.37 -2.50
CA SER A 45 -3.97 -1.79 -2.52
C SER A 45 -4.72 -2.25 -1.27
N ALA A 46 -5.71 -3.13 -1.47
CA ALA A 46 -6.64 -3.55 -0.42
C ALA A 46 -5.98 -4.48 0.61
N ALA A 47 -6.41 -4.35 1.86
CA ALA A 47 -5.95 -5.15 3.00
C ALA A 47 -6.57 -6.56 2.99
N MET A 48 -6.20 -7.37 1.99
CA MET A 48 -6.70 -8.72 1.79
C MET A 48 -5.53 -9.70 1.71
N ASP A 49 -5.69 -10.89 2.28
CA ASP A 49 -4.65 -11.91 2.39
C ASP A 49 -4.21 -12.54 1.05
N THR A 50 -4.96 -12.28 -0.01
CA THR A 50 -4.62 -12.63 -1.39
C THR A 50 -4.23 -11.41 -2.24
N VAL A 51 -4.01 -10.25 -1.62
CA VAL A 51 -3.67 -9.00 -2.33
C VAL A 51 -2.40 -8.35 -1.79
N THR A 52 -2.36 -7.96 -0.50
CA THR A 52 -1.31 -7.05 -0.02
C THR A 52 -0.51 -7.61 1.16
N GLU A 53 0.73 -8.00 0.86
CA GLU A 53 1.84 -8.15 1.80
C GLU A 53 2.99 -7.22 1.40
N ALA A 54 4.15 -7.34 2.04
CA ALA A 54 5.27 -6.42 1.84
C ALA A 54 5.69 -6.28 0.36
N ARG A 55 5.69 -7.36 -0.42
CA ARG A 55 6.12 -7.34 -1.83
C ARG A 55 5.24 -6.41 -2.68
N LEU A 56 3.91 -6.54 -2.58
CA LEU A 56 2.99 -5.65 -3.29
C LEU A 56 3.00 -4.24 -2.69
N ALA A 57 3.07 -4.09 -1.37
CA ALA A 57 3.12 -2.79 -0.72
C ALA A 57 4.35 -1.97 -1.15
N ILE A 58 5.52 -2.62 -1.31
CA ILE A 58 6.73 -2.00 -1.85
C ILE A 58 6.49 -1.51 -3.29
N ALA A 59 5.99 -2.37 -4.16
CA ALA A 59 5.74 -2.01 -5.56
C ALA A 59 4.72 -0.86 -5.68
N MET A 60 3.65 -0.88 -4.88
CA MET A 60 2.67 0.21 -4.82
C MET A 60 3.32 1.54 -4.40
N ALA A 61 4.13 1.52 -3.33
CA ALA A 61 4.80 2.72 -2.83
C ALA A 61 5.84 3.26 -3.82
N GLN A 62 6.59 2.39 -4.52
CA GLN A 62 7.53 2.77 -5.57
C GLN A 62 6.85 3.49 -6.74
N GLN A 63 5.62 3.12 -7.09
CA GLN A 63 4.84 3.77 -8.13
C GLN A 63 4.11 5.03 -7.64
N GLY A 64 4.21 5.36 -6.34
CA GLY A 64 3.64 6.58 -5.77
C GLY A 64 2.28 6.42 -5.08
N GLY A 65 1.76 5.20 -5.00
CA GLY A 65 0.60 4.81 -4.20
C GLY A 65 0.99 4.32 -2.81
N VAL A 66 0.13 3.51 -2.18
CA VAL A 66 0.42 2.86 -0.91
C VAL A 66 -0.26 1.49 -0.81
N GLY A 67 0.40 0.54 -0.15
CA GLY A 67 -0.18 -0.76 0.17
C GLY A 67 -0.64 -0.83 1.62
N ILE A 68 -1.79 -1.49 1.85
CA ILE A 68 -2.31 -1.74 3.19
C ILE A 68 -2.16 -3.22 3.51
N ILE A 69 -1.26 -3.55 4.43
CA ILE A 69 -0.98 -4.94 4.87
C ILE A 69 -2.21 -5.49 5.59
N HIS A 70 -2.65 -6.69 5.21
CA HIS A 70 -3.81 -7.35 5.79
C HIS A 70 -3.55 -7.85 7.23
N LYS A 71 -4.63 -8.11 7.98
CA LYS A 71 -4.56 -8.55 9.38
C LYS A 71 -4.67 -10.07 9.60
N ASN A 72 -4.89 -10.87 8.54
CA ASN A 72 -4.87 -12.35 8.60
C ASN A 72 -3.45 -12.89 8.78
N LEU A 73 -2.78 -12.36 9.78
CA LEU A 73 -1.43 -12.66 10.25
C LEU A 73 -1.43 -12.47 11.76
N THR A 74 -0.52 -13.09 12.46
CA THR A 74 -0.26 -12.71 13.85
C THR A 74 0.19 -11.25 13.91
N ALA A 75 0.01 -10.59 15.04
CA ALA A 75 0.45 -9.20 15.23
C ALA A 75 1.95 -9.00 14.91
N ALA A 76 2.78 -9.96 15.34
CA ALA A 76 4.22 -9.95 15.09
C ALA A 76 4.57 -10.16 13.60
N GLU A 77 3.84 -11.02 12.89
CA GLU A 77 4.04 -11.25 11.45
C GLU A 77 3.66 -10.02 10.64
N GLN A 78 2.50 -9.42 10.92
CA GLN A 78 2.08 -8.19 10.26
C GLN A 78 3.07 -7.05 10.49
N ALA A 79 3.58 -6.89 11.71
CA ALA A 79 4.63 -5.91 12.02
C ALA A 79 5.94 -6.20 11.26
N ARG A 80 6.31 -7.49 11.07
CA ARG A 80 7.46 -7.86 10.22
C ARG A 80 7.25 -7.47 8.76
N GLU A 81 6.04 -7.65 8.20
CA GLU A 81 5.72 -7.20 6.84
C GLU A 81 5.85 -5.68 6.71
N VAL A 82 5.33 -4.91 7.65
CA VAL A 82 5.52 -3.44 7.69
C VAL A 82 7.01 -3.08 7.74
N ALA A 83 7.79 -3.73 8.63
CA ALA A 83 9.22 -3.48 8.77
C ALA A 83 10.00 -3.80 7.48
N LYS A 84 9.60 -4.83 6.71
CA LYS A 84 10.20 -5.12 5.38
C LYS A 84 10.03 -3.94 4.42
N VAL A 85 8.82 -3.36 4.34
CA VAL A 85 8.56 -2.17 3.50
C VAL A 85 9.40 -0.98 3.96
N LYS A 86 9.41 -0.69 5.25
CA LYS A 86 10.16 0.46 5.82
C LYS A 86 11.68 0.36 5.63
N ARG A 87 12.23 -0.86 5.50
CA ARG A 87 13.66 -1.10 5.28
C ARG A 87 14.05 -1.12 3.79
N PHE A 88 13.08 -1.25 2.88
CA PHE A 88 13.36 -1.57 1.47
C PHE A 88 14.10 -0.45 0.72
N GLU A 89 13.80 0.82 0.98
CA GLU A 89 14.42 1.99 0.33
C GLU A 89 14.73 3.09 1.34
N SER A 90 15.64 2.85 2.25
CA SER A 90 15.95 3.86 3.26
C SER A 90 17.04 4.86 2.84
N GLY A 91 17.52 4.89 1.61
CA GLY A 91 18.61 5.76 1.13
C GLY A 91 19.85 5.76 2.05
N VAL A 92 19.58 5.85 3.36
CA VAL A 92 20.51 5.64 4.47
C VAL A 92 19.90 4.57 5.38
N VAL A 93 20.52 3.41 5.48
CA VAL A 93 20.18 2.41 6.52
C VAL A 93 20.65 2.98 7.85
N ARG A 94 19.74 3.55 8.65
CA ARG A 94 20.07 4.24 9.91
C ARG A 94 20.54 3.30 11.03
N ASP A 95 20.06 2.05 11.03
CA ASP A 95 20.44 1.03 12.01
C ASP A 95 20.99 -0.19 11.27
N PRO A 96 22.21 -0.11 10.69
CA PRO A 96 22.80 -1.27 10.04
C PRO A 96 23.15 -2.34 11.08
N ILE A 97 23.08 -3.62 10.67
CA ILE A 97 23.58 -4.68 11.51
C ILE A 97 25.10 -4.48 11.69
N THR A 98 25.53 -4.29 12.92
CA THR A 98 26.92 -4.09 13.30
C THR A 98 27.49 -5.31 13.98
N ILE A 99 28.81 -5.44 13.97
CA ILE A 99 29.54 -6.52 14.64
C ILE A 99 30.66 -5.94 15.51
N PRO A 100 31.00 -6.59 16.64
CA PRO A 100 32.18 -6.23 17.42
C PRO A 100 33.46 -6.73 16.74
N PRO A 101 34.59 -6.06 16.91
CA PRO A 101 35.87 -6.43 16.27
C PRO A 101 36.42 -7.81 16.71
N GLU A 102 35.98 -8.31 17.86
CA GLU A 102 36.38 -9.61 18.39
C GLU A 102 35.53 -10.80 17.90
N MET A 103 34.47 -10.53 17.11
CA MET A 103 33.65 -11.59 16.54
C MET A 103 34.47 -12.46 15.57
N LYS A 104 34.29 -13.78 15.61
CA LYS A 104 34.98 -14.69 14.71
C LYS A 104 34.54 -14.54 13.26
N VAL A 105 35.42 -14.74 12.33
CA VAL A 105 35.14 -14.72 10.89
C VAL A 105 34.04 -15.70 10.52
N SER A 106 34.04 -16.93 11.08
CA SER A 106 33.00 -17.94 10.92
C SER A 106 31.59 -17.42 11.26
N ASP A 107 31.47 -16.70 12.38
CA ASP A 107 30.19 -16.17 12.87
C ASP A 107 29.66 -15.05 11.93
N VAL A 108 30.56 -14.22 11.42
CA VAL A 108 30.19 -13.17 10.45
C VAL A 108 29.76 -13.78 9.12
N ILE A 109 30.37 -14.87 8.67
CA ILE A 109 29.91 -15.60 7.48
C ILE A 109 28.50 -16.15 7.69
N ALA A 110 28.24 -16.79 8.84
CA ALA A 110 26.91 -17.29 9.18
C ALA A 110 25.87 -16.16 9.24
N LEU A 111 26.21 -15.03 9.86
CA LEU A 111 25.36 -13.84 9.94
C LEU A 111 25.07 -13.26 8.55
N SER A 112 26.08 -13.25 7.65
CA SER A 112 25.94 -12.83 6.25
C SER A 112 24.94 -13.69 5.49
N GLN A 113 25.02 -15.01 5.65
CA GLN A 113 24.09 -15.96 5.02
C GLN A 113 22.67 -15.84 5.58
N GLN A 114 22.54 -15.73 6.91
CA GLN A 114 21.26 -15.63 7.60
C GLN A 114 20.48 -14.37 7.19
N HIS A 115 21.16 -13.24 7.04
CA HIS A 115 20.53 -11.95 6.77
C HIS A 115 20.64 -11.48 5.31
N GLY A 116 21.37 -12.20 4.45
CA GLY A 116 21.60 -11.81 3.06
C GLY A 116 22.39 -10.50 2.92
N ILE A 117 23.24 -10.19 3.89
CA ILE A 117 24.01 -8.93 3.98
C ILE A 117 25.45 -9.16 3.54
N SER A 118 25.97 -8.26 2.70
CA SER A 118 27.29 -8.36 2.10
C SER A 118 28.36 -7.44 2.73
N GLY A 119 28.07 -6.87 3.91
CA GLY A 119 29.04 -6.06 4.64
C GLY A 119 28.50 -5.50 5.93
N PHE A 120 29.35 -5.51 6.95
CA PHE A 120 29.03 -5.17 8.32
C PHE A 120 29.96 -4.05 8.82
N PRO A 121 29.40 -2.92 9.30
CA PRO A 121 30.19 -1.97 10.10
C PRO A 121 30.69 -2.65 11.36
N VAL A 122 31.95 -2.44 11.69
CA VAL A 122 32.59 -2.94 12.92
C VAL A 122 32.63 -1.80 13.93
N VAL A 123 32.05 -2.02 15.12
CA VAL A 123 31.90 -0.98 16.14
C VAL A 123 32.40 -1.43 17.49
N GLU A 124 32.99 -0.49 18.26
CA GLU A 124 33.28 -0.62 19.68
C GLU A 124 32.36 0.36 20.44
N GLY A 125 31.31 -0.17 21.07
CA GLY A 125 30.22 0.67 21.56
C GLY A 125 29.57 1.47 20.42
N PRO A 126 29.44 2.80 20.52
CA PRO A 126 28.90 3.62 19.45
C PRO A 126 29.92 3.97 18.35
N LYS A 127 31.24 3.78 18.62
CA LYS A 127 32.31 4.23 17.71
C LYS A 127 32.55 3.25 16.58
N LEU A 128 32.62 3.79 15.38
CA LEU A 128 33.00 3.03 14.19
C LEU A 128 34.51 2.79 14.17
N VAL A 129 34.93 1.51 14.09
CA VAL A 129 36.36 1.11 14.08
C VAL A 129 36.78 0.43 12.76
N GLY A 130 35.81 -0.04 11.94
CA GLY A 130 36.11 -0.66 10.67
C GLY A 130 34.90 -1.08 9.88
N ILE A 131 35.11 -1.78 8.78
CA ILE A 131 34.08 -2.47 7.99
C ILE A 131 34.62 -3.81 7.51
N VAL A 132 33.77 -4.84 7.52
CA VAL A 132 34.01 -6.14 6.88
C VAL A 132 33.01 -6.31 5.75
N THR A 133 33.48 -6.72 4.58
CA THR A 133 32.66 -6.92 3.38
C THR A 133 32.85 -8.33 2.82
N ASN A 134 31.97 -8.75 1.90
CA ASN A 134 32.14 -10.03 1.20
C ASN A 134 33.48 -10.16 0.47
N ARG A 135 34.11 -9.05 0.10
CA ARG A 135 35.46 -9.05 -0.49
C ARG A 135 36.49 -9.58 0.51
N ASP A 136 36.36 -9.19 1.78
CA ASP A 136 37.27 -9.57 2.86
C ASP A 136 37.00 -11.02 3.32
N LEU A 137 35.74 -11.49 3.23
CA LEU A 137 35.31 -12.82 3.67
C LEU A 137 35.50 -13.92 2.61
N ARG A 138 35.41 -13.58 1.31
CA ARG A 138 35.28 -14.56 0.20
C ARG A 138 36.35 -15.62 0.13
N PHE A 139 37.58 -15.29 0.44
CA PHE A 139 38.74 -16.19 0.33
C PHE A 139 39.47 -16.33 1.70
N GLU A 140 38.84 -15.88 2.79
CA GLU A 140 39.45 -15.99 4.09
C GLU A 140 39.37 -17.45 4.61
N THR A 141 40.50 -17.96 5.03
CA THR A 141 40.64 -19.34 5.52
C THR A 141 40.78 -19.42 7.05
N ARG A 142 41.14 -18.31 7.69
CA ARG A 142 41.35 -18.21 9.14
C ARG A 142 40.01 -17.95 9.87
N LEU A 143 39.15 -18.96 9.86
CA LEU A 143 37.76 -18.82 10.31
C LEU A 143 37.59 -18.55 11.81
N ASP A 144 38.59 -18.96 12.62
CA ASP A 144 38.59 -18.75 14.07
C ASP A 144 39.19 -17.42 14.52
N GLU A 145 39.83 -16.68 13.59
CA GLU A 145 40.40 -15.37 13.90
C GLU A 145 39.31 -14.29 14.09
N PRO A 146 39.59 -13.27 14.91
CA PRO A 146 38.67 -12.12 15.07
C PRO A 146 38.66 -11.27 13.79
N VAL A 147 37.50 -10.67 13.47
CA VAL A 147 37.33 -9.84 12.26
C VAL A 147 38.25 -8.61 12.23
N ARG A 148 38.75 -8.19 13.37
CA ARG A 148 39.80 -7.14 13.49
C ARG A 148 40.99 -7.43 12.57
N SER A 149 41.36 -8.70 12.36
CA SER A 149 42.51 -9.10 11.56
C SER A 149 42.31 -8.93 10.05
N ILE A 150 41.04 -8.87 9.60
CA ILE A 150 40.69 -8.84 8.16
C ILE A 150 39.91 -7.60 7.75
N MET A 151 39.31 -6.84 8.71
CA MET A 151 38.51 -5.66 8.43
C MET A 151 39.32 -4.54 7.77
N THR A 152 38.65 -3.69 6.99
CA THR A 152 39.20 -2.38 6.62
C THR A 152 39.14 -1.48 7.86
N PRO A 153 40.30 -1.07 8.43
CA PRO A 153 40.36 -0.31 9.67
C PRO A 153 39.98 1.16 9.46
N ARG A 154 39.69 1.86 10.58
CA ARG A 154 39.18 3.23 10.62
C ARG A 154 39.95 4.25 9.76
N ASP A 155 41.26 4.19 9.76
CA ASP A 155 42.15 5.10 9.04
C ASP A 155 42.03 5.00 7.51
N ARG A 156 41.51 3.87 7.01
CA ARG A 156 41.26 3.61 5.59
C ARG A 156 39.79 3.67 5.20
N LEU A 157 38.88 3.99 6.16
CA LEU A 157 37.47 4.12 5.85
C LEU A 157 37.19 5.40 5.06
N VAL A 158 36.35 5.25 4.03
CA VAL A 158 35.71 6.37 3.37
C VAL A 158 34.32 6.53 3.99
N THR A 159 34.06 7.68 4.60
CA THR A 159 32.81 7.96 5.31
C THR A 159 32.21 9.28 4.86
N VAL A 160 30.93 9.48 5.09
CA VAL A 160 30.21 10.75 4.92
C VAL A 160 29.59 11.19 6.24
N LYS A 161 29.38 12.49 6.40
CA LYS A 161 28.68 13.03 7.58
C LYS A 161 27.16 12.90 7.43
N GLU A 162 26.47 12.93 8.58
CA GLU A 162 25.01 13.11 8.60
C GLU A 162 24.63 14.35 7.80
N GLY A 163 23.56 14.25 6.98
CA GLY A 163 23.10 15.34 6.13
C GLY A 163 23.81 15.45 4.77
N THR A 164 24.83 14.61 4.49
CA THR A 164 25.45 14.58 3.14
C THR A 164 24.38 14.21 2.09
N SER A 165 24.35 14.97 1.00
CA SER A 165 23.41 14.71 -0.09
C SER A 165 23.70 13.37 -0.77
N LEU A 166 22.66 12.73 -1.34
CA LEU A 166 22.84 11.49 -2.09
C LEU A 166 23.71 11.68 -3.33
N ALA A 167 23.69 12.88 -3.93
CA ALA A 167 24.54 13.21 -5.06
C ALA A 167 26.03 13.21 -4.68
N ASP A 168 26.36 13.82 -3.54
CA ASP A 168 27.72 13.88 -3.03
C ASP A 168 28.21 12.49 -2.58
N ALA A 169 27.35 11.72 -1.90
CA ALA A 169 27.63 10.35 -1.52
C ALA A 169 27.90 9.45 -2.77
N LYS A 170 27.09 9.62 -3.83
CA LYS A 170 27.28 8.93 -5.12
C LYS A 170 28.62 9.30 -5.77
N ALA A 171 28.96 10.57 -5.81
CA ALA A 171 30.23 11.05 -6.35
C ALA A 171 31.43 10.46 -5.58
N LEU A 172 31.34 10.43 -4.25
CA LEU A 172 32.36 9.85 -3.38
C LEU A 172 32.50 8.34 -3.58
N MET A 173 31.38 7.60 -3.65
CA MET A 173 31.39 6.16 -3.94
C MET A 173 32.01 5.86 -5.29
N HIS A 174 31.68 6.65 -6.32
CA HIS A 174 32.22 6.49 -7.67
C HIS A 174 33.75 6.73 -7.69
N SER A 175 34.23 7.82 -7.08
CA SER A 175 35.67 8.17 -7.05
C SER A 175 36.52 7.11 -6.33
N HIS A 176 35.97 6.51 -5.27
CA HIS A 176 36.65 5.46 -4.49
C HIS A 176 36.29 4.03 -4.91
N ARG A 177 35.44 3.84 -5.94
CA ARG A 177 34.94 2.53 -6.43
C ARG A 177 34.32 1.69 -5.32
N LEU A 178 33.49 2.32 -4.48
CA LEU A 178 32.81 1.70 -3.35
C LEU A 178 31.37 1.37 -3.70
N GLU A 179 30.90 0.24 -3.21
CA GLU A 179 29.48 -0.15 -3.30
C GLU A 179 28.65 0.39 -2.12
N ARG A 180 29.33 0.89 -1.07
CA ARG A 180 28.72 1.43 0.15
C ARG A 180 29.62 2.43 0.84
N VAL A 181 29.01 3.34 1.57
CA VAL A 181 29.71 4.35 2.41
C VAL A 181 29.02 4.45 3.77
N LEU A 182 29.81 4.56 4.82
CA LEU A 182 29.32 4.67 6.19
C LEU A 182 29.03 6.14 6.52
N VAL A 183 27.90 6.37 7.19
CA VAL A 183 27.49 7.70 7.67
C VAL A 183 27.89 7.82 9.12
N VAL A 184 28.62 8.88 9.47
CA VAL A 184 29.11 9.14 10.82
C VAL A 184 28.77 10.55 11.29
N ASN A 185 28.70 10.75 12.59
CA ASN A 185 28.66 12.08 13.21
C ASN A 185 30.06 12.65 13.45
N ASP A 186 30.15 13.84 14.03
CA ASP A 186 31.43 14.51 14.30
C ASP A 186 32.27 13.76 15.36
N ALA A 187 31.68 12.94 16.23
CA ALA A 187 32.37 12.06 17.15
C ALA A 187 32.85 10.74 16.54
N PHE A 188 32.66 10.55 15.20
CA PHE A 188 32.93 9.32 14.47
C PHE A 188 32.12 8.12 14.96
N GLU A 189 30.91 8.37 15.45
CA GLU A 189 29.94 7.33 15.78
C GLU A 189 29.13 6.97 14.53
N LEU A 190 28.84 5.68 14.37
CA LEU A 190 28.04 5.20 13.24
C LEU A 190 26.60 5.73 13.34
N ARG A 191 26.11 6.33 12.25
CA ARG A 191 24.74 6.86 12.10
C ARG A 191 23.98 6.18 10.99
N GLY A 192 24.67 5.45 10.11
CA GLY A 192 24.04 4.72 9.05
C GLY A 192 24.99 4.19 7.99
N LEU A 193 24.39 3.60 6.97
CA LEU A 193 25.07 3.03 5.81
C LEU A 193 24.29 3.42 4.54
N MET A 194 24.96 3.93 3.52
CA MET A 194 24.42 4.14 2.17
C MET A 194 25.01 3.13 1.21
N THR A 195 24.20 2.59 0.29
CA THR A 195 24.67 1.69 -0.77
C THR A 195 24.35 2.24 -2.16
N VAL A 196 25.12 1.81 -3.16
CA VAL A 196 24.83 2.12 -4.58
C VAL A 196 23.43 1.67 -4.95
N LYS A 197 22.98 0.51 -4.46
CA LYS A 197 21.63 0.00 -4.71
C LYS A 197 20.54 0.96 -4.20
N ASP A 198 20.72 1.56 -3.03
CA ASP A 198 19.74 2.50 -2.45
C ASP A 198 19.67 3.79 -3.27
N ILE A 199 20.82 4.28 -3.75
CA ILE A 199 20.90 5.47 -4.61
C ILE A 199 20.27 5.18 -5.99
N THR A 200 20.53 4.02 -6.57
CA THR A 200 19.99 3.62 -7.89
C THR A 200 18.47 3.50 -7.81
N LYS A 201 17.94 2.81 -6.80
CA LYS A 201 16.49 2.67 -6.59
C LYS A 201 15.77 4.01 -6.44
N GLN A 202 16.38 4.97 -5.78
CA GLN A 202 15.79 6.30 -5.65
C GLN A 202 15.72 7.05 -6.99
N THR A 203 16.67 6.79 -7.89
CA THR A 203 16.68 7.34 -9.25
C THR A 203 15.68 6.61 -10.16
N GLU A 204 15.48 5.31 -9.96
CA GLU A 204 14.53 4.49 -10.74
C GLU A 204 13.06 4.78 -10.40
N HIS A 205 12.76 5.20 -9.16
CA HIS A 205 11.41 5.48 -8.69
C HIS A 205 11.23 6.92 -8.16
N PRO A 206 11.31 7.95 -9.04
CA PRO A 206 11.22 9.34 -8.63
C PRO A 206 9.83 9.73 -8.09
N ALA A 207 8.81 8.96 -8.44
CA ALA A 207 7.43 9.14 -7.98
C ALA A 207 7.11 8.38 -6.68
N ALA A 208 8.08 7.66 -6.08
CA ALA A 208 7.82 6.83 -4.90
C ALA A 208 7.20 7.64 -3.75
N CYS A 209 6.21 7.01 -3.09
CA CYS A 209 5.55 7.56 -1.92
C CYS A 209 6.41 7.30 -0.68
N LYS A 210 7.08 8.35 -0.16
CA LYS A 210 8.05 8.26 0.94
C LYS A 210 7.66 9.18 2.09
N ASP A 211 8.11 8.82 3.29
CA ASP A 211 8.04 9.67 4.47
C ASP A 211 9.18 10.71 4.49
N GLU A 212 9.21 11.55 5.51
CA GLU A 212 10.23 12.59 5.72
C GLU A 212 11.65 12.03 5.94
N HIS A 213 11.75 10.72 6.22
CA HIS A 213 13.02 10.00 6.38
C HIS A 213 13.45 9.27 5.10
N GLY A 214 12.71 9.43 4.00
CA GLY A 214 12.97 8.78 2.72
C GLY A 214 12.61 7.29 2.67
N LYS A 215 11.89 6.76 3.68
CA LYS A 215 11.39 5.39 3.70
C LYS A 215 10.05 5.29 2.97
N LEU A 216 9.81 4.16 2.28
CA LEU A 216 8.52 3.91 1.63
C LEU A 216 7.38 3.95 2.65
N ARG A 217 6.26 4.55 2.27
CA ARG A 217 5.06 4.56 3.09
C ARG A 217 4.30 3.25 2.99
N VAL A 218 3.71 2.83 4.11
CA VAL A 218 2.93 1.60 4.23
C VAL A 218 1.82 1.76 5.26
N GLY A 219 0.66 1.18 4.96
CA GLY A 219 -0.42 1.06 5.93
C GLY A 219 -0.62 -0.38 6.39
N ALA A 220 -1.38 -0.54 7.47
CA ALA A 220 -1.78 -1.84 7.98
C ALA A 220 -3.22 -1.82 8.51
N ALA A 221 -3.98 -2.89 8.22
CA ALA A 221 -5.34 -3.05 8.71
C ALA A 221 -5.36 -3.63 10.12
N VAL A 222 -6.31 -3.16 10.93
CA VAL A 222 -6.59 -3.68 12.27
C VAL A 222 -8.09 -3.84 12.47
N GLY A 223 -8.48 -4.70 13.40
CA GLY A 223 -9.87 -4.86 13.84
C GLY A 223 -10.20 -4.00 15.07
N VAL A 224 -11.35 -4.31 15.70
CA VAL A 224 -11.87 -3.58 16.86
C VAL A 224 -11.74 -4.33 18.19
N GLY A 225 -11.48 -5.64 18.15
CA GLY A 225 -11.32 -6.48 19.35
C GLY A 225 -10.12 -6.07 20.23
N PRO A 226 -10.09 -6.48 21.51
CA PRO A 226 -9.03 -6.11 22.46
C PRO A 226 -7.64 -6.52 21.99
N ASP A 227 -7.48 -7.66 21.33
CA ASP A 227 -6.20 -8.17 20.82
C ASP A 227 -5.54 -7.22 19.78
N ASN A 228 -6.32 -6.28 19.24
CA ASN A 228 -5.79 -5.29 18.30
C ASN A 228 -5.00 -4.14 18.97
N GLU A 229 -5.01 -4.02 20.29
CA GLU A 229 -4.18 -3.02 20.99
C GLU A 229 -2.70 -3.38 20.96
N GLU A 230 -2.37 -4.65 21.21
CA GLU A 230 -1.01 -5.17 21.02
C GLU A 230 -0.58 -5.06 19.56
N ARG A 231 -1.46 -5.42 18.64
CA ARG A 231 -1.21 -5.33 17.19
C ARG A 231 -0.85 -3.89 16.77
N VAL A 232 -1.64 -2.90 17.17
CA VAL A 232 -1.35 -1.48 16.87
C VAL A 232 -0.02 -1.05 17.47
N THR A 233 0.29 -1.47 18.70
CA THR A 233 1.56 -1.15 19.36
C THR A 233 2.77 -1.70 18.57
N LEU A 234 2.71 -2.96 18.12
CA LEU A 234 3.76 -3.57 17.32
C LEU A 234 3.89 -2.92 15.93
N LEU A 235 2.77 -2.56 15.30
CA LEU A 235 2.75 -1.88 14.01
C LEU A 235 3.36 -0.47 14.12
N ALA A 236 3.02 0.29 15.17
CA ALA A 236 3.60 1.60 15.44
C ALA A 236 5.12 1.51 15.67
N ALA A 237 5.58 0.52 16.46
CA ALA A 237 7.00 0.25 16.66
C ALA A 237 7.73 -0.17 15.36
N ALA A 238 7.06 -0.83 14.44
CA ALA A 238 7.58 -1.18 13.11
C ALA A 238 7.63 0.03 12.15
N GLY A 239 7.05 1.18 12.54
CA GLY A 239 7.05 2.42 11.76
C GLY A 239 5.94 2.51 10.72
N VAL A 240 4.77 1.91 10.98
CA VAL A 240 3.59 2.06 10.10
C VAL A 240 3.20 3.53 9.96
N ASP A 241 2.86 3.96 8.74
CA ASP A 241 2.47 5.35 8.48
C ASP A 241 0.97 5.58 8.71
N VAL A 242 0.15 4.59 8.37
CA VAL A 242 -1.31 4.66 8.51
C VAL A 242 -1.90 3.35 9.01
N ILE A 243 -2.75 3.44 10.02
CA ILE A 243 -3.60 2.35 10.50
C ILE A 243 -4.98 2.47 9.85
N VAL A 244 -5.46 1.37 9.27
CA VAL A 244 -6.82 1.27 8.75
C VAL A 244 -7.65 0.43 9.70
N VAL A 245 -8.60 1.05 10.41
CA VAL A 245 -9.60 0.33 11.21
C VAL A 245 -10.64 -0.21 10.24
N ASP A 246 -10.46 -1.48 9.86
CA ASP A 246 -11.09 -2.09 8.69
C ASP A 246 -12.15 -3.12 9.07
N THR A 247 -13.42 -2.77 8.91
CA THR A 247 -14.58 -3.61 9.21
C THR A 247 -15.60 -3.58 8.08
N ALA A 248 -16.55 -4.51 8.10
CA ALA A 248 -17.69 -4.53 7.18
C ALA A 248 -18.64 -3.35 7.39
N HIS A 249 -18.67 -2.78 8.62
CA HIS A 249 -19.55 -1.65 8.99
C HIS A 249 -18.80 -0.65 9.90
N GLY A 250 -18.25 0.38 9.29
CA GLY A 250 -17.46 1.42 9.98
C GLY A 250 -18.26 2.34 10.88
N HIS A 251 -19.57 2.48 10.68
CA HIS A 251 -20.45 3.27 11.54
C HIS A 251 -20.95 2.45 12.74
N SER A 252 -20.03 1.88 13.48
CA SER A 252 -20.31 1.11 14.69
C SER A 252 -19.51 1.64 15.87
N LYS A 253 -20.04 1.48 17.08
CA LYS A 253 -19.41 1.96 18.32
C LYS A 253 -17.96 1.47 18.45
N GLY A 254 -17.73 0.18 18.21
CA GLY A 254 -16.38 -0.41 18.32
C GLY A 254 -15.36 0.22 17.36
N VAL A 255 -15.78 0.55 16.12
CA VAL A 255 -14.91 1.23 15.14
C VAL A 255 -14.59 2.65 15.58
N LEU A 256 -15.61 3.43 15.97
CA LEU A 256 -15.43 4.81 16.41
C LEU A 256 -14.52 4.88 17.64
N GLU A 257 -14.74 4.02 18.64
CA GLU A 257 -13.88 3.94 19.84
C GLU A 257 -12.46 3.50 19.51
N ARG A 258 -12.26 2.54 18.56
CA ARG A 258 -10.94 2.12 18.13
C ARG A 258 -10.18 3.25 17.41
N VAL A 259 -10.82 4.01 16.54
CA VAL A 259 -10.23 5.19 15.90
C VAL A 259 -9.74 6.18 16.96
N ARG A 260 -10.60 6.55 17.91
CA ARG A 260 -10.26 7.46 19.01
C ARG A 260 -9.09 6.91 19.85
N TRP A 261 -9.10 5.62 20.17
CA TRP A 261 -8.06 4.97 20.94
C TRP A 261 -6.69 5.03 20.26
N VAL A 262 -6.64 4.73 18.95
CA VAL A 262 -5.38 4.81 18.18
C VAL A 262 -4.85 6.24 18.16
N LYS A 263 -5.69 7.22 17.86
CA LYS A 263 -5.29 8.64 17.83
C LYS A 263 -4.79 9.14 19.19
N LYS A 264 -5.40 8.69 20.27
CA LYS A 264 -4.99 9.06 21.64
C LYS A 264 -3.64 8.48 22.02
N ASN A 265 -3.38 7.21 21.70
CA ASN A 265 -2.18 6.49 22.15
C ASN A 265 -1.01 6.61 21.16
N PHE A 266 -1.27 6.83 19.87
CA PHE A 266 -0.28 6.93 18.80
C PHE A 266 -0.58 8.16 17.91
N PRO A 267 -0.45 9.40 18.44
CA PRO A 267 -0.86 10.62 17.73
C PRO A 267 -0.07 10.89 16.44
N HIS A 268 1.10 10.29 16.29
CA HIS A 268 1.94 10.37 15.09
C HIS A 268 1.54 9.41 13.99
N VAL A 269 0.64 8.44 14.27
CA VAL A 269 0.13 7.50 13.27
C VAL A 269 -1.20 8.03 12.72
N GLU A 270 -1.31 8.08 11.39
CA GLU A 270 -2.56 8.47 10.73
C GLU A 270 -3.57 7.33 10.77
N VAL A 271 -4.86 7.65 10.86
CA VAL A 271 -5.93 6.66 11.00
C VAL A 271 -7.02 6.84 9.94
N ILE A 272 -7.30 5.77 9.22
CA ILE A 272 -8.46 5.67 8.32
C ILE A 272 -9.49 4.76 8.96
N GLY A 273 -10.75 5.20 9.04
CA GLY A 273 -11.87 4.37 9.50
C GLY A 273 -12.76 3.91 8.34
N GLY A 274 -13.26 2.69 8.40
CA GLY A 274 -14.17 2.15 7.39
C GLY A 274 -14.67 0.72 7.68
N ASN A 275 -15.56 0.15 6.77
CA ASN A 275 -16.10 0.82 5.59
C ASN A 275 -17.42 1.52 5.91
N ILE A 276 -17.66 2.61 5.24
CA ILE A 276 -18.88 3.40 5.38
C ILE A 276 -19.54 3.65 4.01
N ALA A 277 -20.78 4.16 4.02
CA ALA A 277 -21.49 4.52 2.79
C ALA A 277 -22.41 5.75 2.96
N THR A 278 -22.41 6.38 4.14
CA THR A 278 -23.36 7.47 4.46
C THR A 278 -22.66 8.70 5.02
N ALA A 279 -23.30 9.86 4.84
CA ALA A 279 -22.85 11.15 5.36
C ALA A 279 -22.67 11.14 6.89
N ASP A 280 -23.61 10.54 7.62
CA ASP A 280 -23.58 10.49 9.09
C ASP A 280 -22.41 9.66 9.60
N ALA A 281 -22.13 8.51 8.94
CA ALA A 281 -20.96 7.70 9.25
C ALA A 281 -19.65 8.46 9.05
N ALA A 282 -19.56 9.24 7.97
CA ALA A 282 -18.38 10.06 7.67
C ALA A 282 -18.16 11.12 8.76
N ARG A 283 -19.20 11.86 9.13
CA ARG A 283 -19.13 12.86 10.21
C ARG A 283 -18.74 12.24 11.55
N ALA A 284 -19.34 11.09 11.90
CA ALA A 284 -18.99 10.39 13.13
C ALA A 284 -17.53 9.96 13.19
N LEU A 285 -16.97 9.39 12.10
CA LEU A 285 -15.55 9.02 12.05
C LEU A 285 -14.63 10.23 12.24
N VAL A 286 -14.93 11.35 11.60
CA VAL A 286 -14.14 12.59 11.73
C VAL A 286 -14.22 13.14 13.16
N GLU A 287 -15.38 13.13 13.80
CA GLU A 287 -15.56 13.53 15.20
C GLU A 287 -14.72 12.67 16.16
N TYR A 288 -14.57 11.38 15.83
CA TYR A 288 -13.72 10.45 16.60
C TYR A 288 -12.25 10.51 16.25
N GLY A 289 -11.83 11.39 15.32
CA GLY A 289 -10.44 11.72 15.03
C GLY A 289 -9.86 10.99 13.82
N ALA A 290 -10.67 10.43 12.94
CA ALA A 290 -10.18 9.83 11.70
C ALA A 290 -9.50 10.88 10.80
N ASP A 291 -8.35 10.54 10.24
CA ASP A 291 -7.57 11.36 9.29
C ASP A 291 -7.95 11.09 7.83
N GLY A 292 -8.66 10.00 7.59
CA GLY A 292 -9.25 9.59 6.32
C GLY A 292 -10.44 8.66 6.55
N VAL A 293 -11.30 8.51 5.55
CA VAL A 293 -12.44 7.60 5.60
C VAL A 293 -12.46 6.68 4.39
N LYS A 294 -12.88 5.41 4.58
CA LYS A 294 -12.92 4.39 3.54
C LYS A 294 -14.36 3.99 3.23
N VAL A 295 -14.75 4.15 1.94
CA VAL A 295 -16.14 4.07 1.47
C VAL A 295 -16.33 2.85 0.59
N GLY A 296 -17.30 1.99 0.96
CA GLY A 296 -17.70 0.84 0.15
C GLY A 296 -18.32 -0.26 0.99
N ILE A 297 -19.64 -0.41 0.90
CA ILE A 297 -20.40 -1.50 1.52
C ILE A 297 -20.87 -2.44 0.42
N GLY A 298 -20.19 -3.57 0.28
CA GLY A 298 -20.52 -4.64 -0.64
C GLY A 298 -20.23 -4.43 -2.14
N PRO A 299 -19.36 -3.50 -2.61
CA PRO A 299 -19.12 -3.35 -4.05
C PRO A 299 -18.08 -4.32 -4.61
N GLY A 300 -17.29 -5.02 -3.77
CA GLY A 300 -16.22 -5.91 -4.20
C GLY A 300 -16.75 -7.11 -5.01
N SER A 301 -15.96 -7.56 -6.00
CA SER A 301 -16.33 -8.65 -6.94
C SER A 301 -16.57 -10.01 -6.25
N ILE A 302 -15.98 -10.22 -5.07
CA ILE A 302 -16.09 -11.44 -4.25
C ILE A 302 -16.90 -11.22 -2.97
N CYS A 303 -17.51 -10.04 -2.81
CA CYS A 303 -18.34 -9.71 -1.66
C CYS A 303 -19.80 -10.09 -1.92
N THR A 304 -20.43 -10.76 -0.95
CA THR A 304 -21.84 -11.15 -1.03
C THR A 304 -22.71 -10.44 0.01
N THR A 305 -22.19 -9.45 0.75
CA THR A 305 -22.94 -8.69 1.79
C THR A 305 -24.28 -8.17 1.29
N ARG A 306 -24.32 -7.59 0.08
CA ARG A 306 -25.57 -7.05 -0.48
C ARG A 306 -26.64 -8.11 -0.76
N ILE A 307 -26.25 -9.35 -0.99
CA ILE A 307 -27.14 -10.48 -1.24
C ILE A 307 -27.49 -11.18 0.06
N VAL A 308 -26.50 -11.47 0.91
CA VAL A 308 -26.68 -12.23 2.14
C VAL A 308 -27.35 -11.38 3.23
N ALA A 309 -26.89 -10.14 3.44
CA ALA A 309 -27.40 -9.23 4.46
C ALA A 309 -28.44 -8.23 3.90
N GLY A 310 -28.53 -8.06 2.57
CA GLY A 310 -29.40 -7.07 1.95
C GLY A 310 -28.98 -5.62 2.17
N VAL A 311 -27.73 -5.38 2.58
CA VAL A 311 -27.22 -4.05 2.98
C VAL A 311 -26.15 -3.57 2.01
N GLY A 312 -26.23 -2.30 1.61
CA GLY A 312 -25.23 -1.67 0.75
C GLY A 312 -25.75 -0.38 0.11
N VAL A 313 -24.83 0.37 -0.46
CA VAL A 313 -25.12 1.55 -1.29
C VAL A 313 -24.28 1.45 -2.55
N PRO A 314 -24.84 1.64 -3.76
CA PRO A 314 -24.10 1.72 -5.01
C PRO A 314 -22.96 2.75 -4.93
N GLN A 315 -21.79 2.39 -5.50
CA GLN A 315 -20.50 2.98 -5.09
C GLN A 315 -20.34 4.46 -5.47
N ILE A 316 -20.82 4.88 -6.63
CA ILE A 316 -20.78 6.31 -7.04
C ILE A 316 -21.57 7.17 -6.04
N THR A 317 -22.78 6.76 -5.72
CA THR A 317 -23.62 7.47 -4.75
C THR A 317 -23.01 7.45 -3.35
N ALA A 318 -22.44 6.33 -2.91
CA ALA A 318 -21.77 6.23 -1.61
C ALA A 318 -20.60 7.23 -1.49
N ILE A 319 -19.74 7.27 -2.52
CA ILE A 319 -18.59 8.19 -2.56
C ILE A 319 -19.07 9.64 -2.56
N ALA A 320 -20.03 10.00 -3.40
CA ALA A 320 -20.57 11.36 -3.50
C ALA A 320 -21.18 11.84 -2.16
N ASN A 321 -22.03 11.02 -1.53
CA ASN A 321 -22.64 11.36 -0.24
C ASN A 321 -21.61 11.60 0.87
N VAL A 322 -20.56 10.78 0.92
CA VAL A 322 -19.49 10.91 1.92
C VAL A 322 -18.62 12.12 1.61
N SER A 323 -18.22 12.31 0.34
CA SER A 323 -17.42 13.46 -0.08
C SER A 323 -18.13 14.79 0.20
N ASP A 324 -19.41 14.88 -0.15
CA ASP A 324 -20.21 16.08 0.14
C ASP A 324 -20.31 16.37 1.63
N ALA A 325 -20.46 15.36 2.47
CA ALA A 325 -20.53 15.51 3.93
C ALA A 325 -19.22 15.98 4.55
N LEU A 326 -18.08 15.74 3.88
CA LEU A 326 -16.74 16.07 4.37
C LEU A 326 -16.14 17.32 3.71
N LYS A 327 -16.87 18.02 2.85
CA LYS A 327 -16.42 19.31 2.27
C LYS A 327 -15.99 20.27 3.38
N GLY A 328 -14.79 20.81 3.26
CA GLY A 328 -14.20 21.73 4.22
C GLY A 328 -13.59 21.09 5.47
N SER A 329 -13.76 19.79 5.72
CA SER A 329 -13.18 19.08 6.87
C SER A 329 -11.67 18.84 6.73
N GLY A 330 -11.16 18.84 5.50
CA GLY A 330 -9.80 18.47 5.17
C GLY A 330 -9.51 16.96 5.25
N VAL A 331 -10.53 16.11 5.48
CA VAL A 331 -10.41 14.64 5.58
C VAL A 331 -10.64 14.02 4.20
N PRO A 332 -9.65 13.30 3.63
CA PRO A 332 -9.78 12.64 2.35
C PRO A 332 -10.71 11.41 2.38
N VAL A 333 -11.24 11.09 1.19
CA VAL A 333 -12.13 9.95 0.94
C VAL A 333 -11.40 8.90 0.11
N VAL A 334 -11.38 7.65 0.58
CA VAL A 334 -10.88 6.49 -0.16
C VAL A 334 -12.06 5.66 -0.66
N GLY A 335 -12.27 5.62 -1.99
CA GLY A 335 -13.28 4.76 -2.61
C GLY A 335 -12.77 3.32 -2.69
N ASP A 336 -13.43 2.38 -2.00
CA ASP A 336 -12.97 0.99 -1.87
C ASP A 336 -13.92 -0.01 -2.55
N GLY A 337 -13.42 -0.67 -3.58
CA GLY A 337 -14.08 -1.78 -4.27
C GLY A 337 -14.97 -1.38 -5.46
N GLY A 338 -15.35 -2.39 -6.26
CA GLY A 338 -16.17 -2.25 -7.44
C GLY A 338 -15.43 -1.84 -8.73
N VAL A 339 -14.14 -1.54 -8.64
CA VAL A 339 -13.31 -1.10 -9.77
C VAL A 339 -12.89 -2.27 -10.64
N ARG A 340 -13.16 -2.20 -11.94
CA ARG A 340 -12.79 -3.21 -12.96
C ARG A 340 -11.92 -2.62 -14.07
N TYR A 341 -12.05 -1.31 -14.33
CA TYR A 341 -11.34 -0.59 -15.39
C TYR A 341 -10.78 0.74 -14.87
N SER A 342 -9.85 1.31 -15.60
CA SER A 342 -9.31 2.66 -15.30
C SER A 342 -10.39 3.75 -15.33
N GLY A 343 -11.42 3.58 -16.17
CA GLY A 343 -12.58 4.47 -16.20
C GLY A 343 -13.35 4.50 -14.87
N ASP A 344 -13.43 3.39 -14.15
CA ASP A 344 -14.08 3.33 -12.84
C ASP A 344 -13.28 4.12 -11.80
N VAL A 345 -11.93 4.08 -11.87
CA VAL A 345 -11.07 4.94 -11.04
C VAL A 345 -11.35 6.41 -11.31
N SER A 346 -11.45 6.81 -12.59
CA SER A 346 -11.76 8.18 -12.97
C SER A 346 -13.14 8.64 -12.47
N LYS A 347 -14.14 7.76 -12.56
CA LYS A 347 -15.51 8.02 -12.07
C LYS A 347 -15.54 8.12 -10.53
N ALA A 348 -14.78 7.27 -9.81
CA ALA A 348 -14.67 7.36 -8.36
C ALA A 348 -14.04 8.71 -7.92
N ILE A 349 -12.98 9.13 -8.62
CA ILE A 349 -12.34 10.44 -8.37
C ILE A 349 -13.34 11.56 -8.65
N ALA A 350 -13.99 11.57 -9.80
CA ALA A 350 -14.98 12.61 -10.15
C ALA A 350 -16.15 12.67 -9.16
N ALA A 351 -16.52 11.53 -8.55
CA ALA A 351 -17.52 11.48 -7.49
C ALA A 351 -17.02 12.01 -6.13
N GLY A 352 -15.73 12.35 -6.01
CA GLY A 352 -15.13 12.97 -4.84
C GLY A 352 -14.19 12.06 -4.03
N ALA A 353 -13.77 10.90 -4.55
CA ALA A 353 -12.72 10.12 -3.93
C ALA A 353 -11.33 10.76 -4.18
N ASP A 354 -10.56 10.95 -3.12
CA ASP A 354 -9.16 11.40 -3.22
C ASP A 354 -8.24 10.25 -3.66
N ALA A 355 -8.55 9.02 -3.23
CA ALA A 355 -7.83 7.81 -3.63
C ALA A 355 -8.80 6.64 -3.82
N VAL A 356 -8.35 5.61 -4.56
CA VAL A 356 -9.15 4.45 -4.89
C VAL A 356 -8.42 3.18 -4.44
N MET A 357 -9.08 2.38 -3.59
CA MET A 357 -8.57 1.10 -3.13
C MET A 357 -9.05 -0.03 -4.03
N MET A 358 -8.12 -0.93 -4.38
CA MET A 358 -8.37 -2.02 -5.32
C MET A 358 -7.93 -3.36 -4.75
N GLY A 359 -8.79 -4.38 -4.91
CA GLY A 359 -8.50 -5.79 -4.60
C GLY A 359 -8.30 -6.63 -5.85
N SER A 360 -9.39 -6.94 -6.58
CA SER A 360 -9.38 -7.86 -7.73
C SER A 360 -8.42 -7.47 -8.86
N MET A 361 -8.24 -6.18 -9.09
CA MET A 361 -7.30 -5.69 -10.10
C MET A 361 -5.86 -6.10 -9.79
N LEU A 362 -5.50 -6.21 -8.52
CA LEU A 362 -4.14 -6.48 -8.04
C LEU A 362 -3.92 -7.94 -7.59
N ALA A 363 -4.99 -8.68 -7.27
CA ALA A 363 -4.91 -10.04 -6.72
C ALA A 363 -4.17 -11.05 -7.62
N GLY A 364 -4.24 -10.90 -8.96
CA GLY A 364 -3.55 -11.79 -9.91
C GLY A 364 -2.12 -11.37 -10.24
N THR A 365 -1.58 -10.33 -9.62
CA THR A 365 -0.23 -9.84 -9.94
C THR A 365 0.87 -10.72 -9.33
N GLU A 366 2.07 -10.62 -9.89
CA GLU A 366 3.24 -11.36 -9.41
C GLU A 366 3.58 -11.02 -7.95
N GLU A 367 3.40 -9.76 -7.58
CA GLU A 367 3.75 -9.22 -6.26
C GLU A 367 2.71 -9.51 -5.18
N ALA A 368 1.47 -9.88 -5.56
CA ALA A 368 0.44 -10.30 -4.62
C ALA A 368 0.80 -11.65 -3.95
N PRO A 369 0.33 -11.93 -2.72
CA PRO A 369 0.55 -13.22 -2.06
C PRO A 369 -0.03 -14.42 -2.83
N GLY A 370 0.46 -15.60 -2.48
CA GLY A 370 0.01 -16.88 -3.03
C GLY A 370 0.73 -17.31 -4.30
N ASP A 371 0.70 -18.60 -4.57
CA ASP A 371 1.36 -19.23 -5.70
C ASP A 371 0.54 -19.15 -6.99
N VAL A 372 1.25 -19.14 -8.12
CA VAL A 372 0.63 -19.31 -9.43
C VAL A 372 0.36 -20.80 -9.69
N PHE A 373 -0.86 -21.15 -10.07
CA PHE A 373 -1.23 -22.51 -10.43
C PHE A 373 -1.85 -22.59 -11.82
N LEU A 374 -1.74 -23.76 -12.44
CA LEU A 374 -2.32 -24.03 -13.76
C LEU A 374 -3.73 -24.59 -13.63
N TYR A 375 -4.65 -24.04 -14.38
CA TYR A 375 -6.00 -24.57 -14.52
C TYR A 375 -6.44 -24.44 -15.98
N GLN A 376 -6.85 -25.55 -16.61
CA GLN A 376 -7.25 -25.59 -18.02
C GLN A 376 -6.24 -24.90 -18.98
N GLY A 377 -4.93 -25.13 -18.75
CA GLY A 377 -3.86 -24.58 -19.58
C GLY A 377 -3.54 -23.09 -19.37
N ARG A 378 -4.18 -22.42 -18.39
CA ARG A 378 -3.96 -21.01 -18.08
C ARG A 378 -3.44 -20.85 -16.66
N GLN A 379 -2.68 -19.80 -16.39
CA GLN A 379 -2.15 -19.45 -15.07
C GLN A 379 -3.15 -18.62 -14.28
N TYR A 380 -3.32 -18.98 -13.02
CA TYR A 380 -4.23 -18.31 -12.07
C TYR A 380 -3.56 -18.11 -10.71
N LYS A 381 -4.11 -17.19 -9.92
CA LYS A 381 -3.86 -17.06 -8.48
C LYS A 381 -5.17 -17.14 -7.72
N SER A 382 -5.11 -17.62 -6.48
CA SER A 382 -6.25 -17.59 -5.56
C SER A 382 -6.63 -16.15 -5.24
N TYR A 383 -7.94 -15.92 -5.16
CA TYR A 383 -8.49 -14.64 -4.72
C TYR A 383 -9.74 -14.91 -3.89
N ARG A 384 -9.76 -14.41 -2.64
CA ARG A 384 -10.88 -14.64 -1.73
C ARG A 384 -11.33 -13.37 -1.03
N GLY A 385 -12.63 -13.29 -0.73
CA GLY A 385 -13.20 -12.26 0.13
C GLY A 385 -12.81 -12.48 1.58
N MET A 386 -12.59 -11.40 2.32
CA MET A 386 -12.30 -11.48 3.76
C MET A 386 -13.49 -12.05 4.56
N GLY A 387 -14.71 -12.03 4.00
CA GLY A 387 -15.90 -12.70 4.53
C GLY A 387 -16.13 -14.11 3.99
N SER A 388 -15.19 -14.70 3.27
CA SER A 388 -15.26 -16.14 2.87
C SER A 388 -15.00 -17.04 4.06
N VAL A 389 -15.49 -18.29 4.00
CA VAL A 389 -15.33 -19.27 5.07
C VAL A 389 -13.86 -19.47 5.44
N GLY A 390 -12.97 -19.62 4.45
CA GLY A 390 -11.55 -19.79 4.68
C GLY A 390 -10.90 -18.56 5.32
N ALA A 391 -11.18 -17.36 4.83
CA ALA A 391 -10.63 -16.14 5.40
C ALA A 391 -11.12 -15.90 6.84
N MET A 392 -12.38 -16.17 7.12
CA MET A 392 -12.95 -16.06 8.47
C MET A 392 -12.33 -17.07 9.44
N LYS A 393 -12.08 -18.30 9.00
CA LYS A 393 -11.36 -19.33 9.78
C LYS A 393 -9.93 -18.88 10.11
N ASP A 394 -9.26 -18.21 9.19
CA ASP A 394 -7.88 -17.74 9.35
C ASP A 394 -7.78 -16.42 10.15
N GLY A 395 -8.90 -15.88 10.67
CA GLY A 395 -8.89 -14.74 11.60
C GLY A 395 -9.69 -13.50 11.14
N ALA A 396 -10.38 -13.55 10.00
CA ALA A 396 -11.15 -12.40 9.49
C ALA A 396 -12.59 -12.31 10.01
N ALA A 397 -13.08 -13.24 10.85
CA ALA A 397 -14.47 -13.26 11.31
C ALA A 397 -14.86 -12.02 12.10
N ASP A 398 -13.95 -11.42 12.87
CA ASP A 398 -14.16 -10.18 13.63
C ASP A 398 -14.48 -8.97 12.72
N ARG A 399 -14.03 -8.97 11.46
CA ARG A 399 -14.38 -7.96 10.44
C ARG A 399 -15.90 -7.88 10.22
N TYR A 400 -16.58 -9.03 10.38
CA TYR A 400 -18.02 -9.22 10.18
C TYR A 400 -18.77 -9.38 11.48
N PHE A 401 -18.17 -8.94 12.61
CA PHE A 401 -18.74 -9.03 13.96
C PHE A 401 -19.09 -10.47 14.38
N GLN A 402 -18.38 -11.45 13.85
CA GLN A 402 -18.53 -12.87 14.20
C GLN A 402 -17.36 -13.32 15.04
N ASP A 403 -17.59 -14.35 15.88
CA ASP A 403 -16.57 -14.87 16.77
C ASP A 403 -15.57 -15.77 16.02
N ASN A 404 -14.29 -15.48 16.12
CA ASN A 404 -13.21 -16.30 15.54
C ASN A 404 -13.16 -17.73 16.13
N SER A 405 -13.70 -17.94 17.32
CA SER A 405 -13.78 -19.26 17.98
C SER A 405 -15.04 -20.07 17.60
N ALA A 406 -15.94 -19.50 16.79
CA ALA A 406 -17.18 -20.18 16.41
C ALA A 406 -16.88 -21.42 15.55
N ASN A 407 -17.68 -22.47 15.76
CA ASN A 407 -17.67 -23.62 14.85
C ASN A 407 -17.92 -23.14 13.42
N ILE A 408 -17.15 -23.65 12.46
CA ILE A 408 -17.22 -23.28 11.02
C ILE A 408 -18.66 -23.34 10.50
N ASP A 409 -19.43 -24.35 10.92
CA ASP A 409 -20.84 -24.55 10.54
C ASP A 409 -21.79 -23.45 11.04
N LYS A 410 -21.33 -22.59 11.94
CA LYS A 410 -22.10 -21.47 12.49
C LYS A 410 -21.70 -20.11 11.90
N LEU A 411 -20.67 -20.05 11.08
CA LEU A 411 -20.29 -18.82 10.41
C LEU A 411 -21.26 -18.49 9.28
N VAL A 412 -21.57 -17.22 9.12
CA VAL A 412 -22.40 -16.70 8.01
C VAL A 412 -21.47 -15.93 7.06
N PRO A 413 -21.01 -16.56 5.97
CA PRO A 413 -20.07 -15.92 5.07
C PRO A 413 -20.73 -14.79 4.25
N GLU A 414 -20.01 -13.70 4.10
CA GLU A 414 -20.37 -12.55 3.26
C GLU A 414 -19.36 -12.36 2.11
N GLY A 415 -18.73 -13.42 1.68
CA GLY A 415 -17.77 -13.44 0.58
C GLY A 415 -17.52 -14.85 0.08
N ILE A 416 -16.92 -14.94 -1.10
CA ILE A 416 -16.59 -16.22 -1.75
C ILE A 416 -15.07 -16.40 -1.89
N GLU A 417 -14.67 -17.62 -2.18
CA GLU A 417 -13.32 -18.00 -2.62
C GLU A 417 -13.34 -18.28 -4.11
N GLY A 418 -12.37 -17.75 -4.83
CA GLY A 418 -12.27 -17.89 -6.26
C GLY A 418 -10.82 -17.84 -6.74
N ARG A 419 -10.66 -17.68 -8.02
CA ARG A 419 -9.38 -17.47 -8.69
C ARG A 419 -9.48 -16.33 -9.69
N VAL A 420 -8.35 -15.67 -9.90
CA VAL A 420 -8.19 -14.64 -10.95
C VAL A 420 -7.05 -15.02 -11.87
N ALA A 421 -7.13 -14.62 -13.14
CA ALA A 421 -6.05 -14.84 -14.08
C ALA A 421 -4.75 -14.20 -13.56
N TYR A 422 -3.62 -14.88 -13.77
CA TYR A 422 -2.30 -14.29 -13.53
C TYR A 422 -2.05 -13.15 -14.51
N LYS A 423 -1.64 -12.00 -13.99
CA LYS A 423 -1.55 -10.73 -14.75
C LYS A 423 -0.10 -10.24 -14.94
N GLY A 424 0.90 -10.99 -14.47
CA GLY A 424 2.30 -10.53 -14.47
C GLY A 424 2.54 -9.42 -13.45
N SER A 425 3.54 -8.56 -13.71
CA SER A 425 3.94 -7.51 -12.76
C SER A 425 2.86 -6.45 -12.55
N VAL A 426 2.68 -6.05 -11.30
CA VAL A 426 1.78 -4.95 -10.89
C VAL A 426 2.13 -3.63 -11.58
N ASN A 427 3.40 -3.40 -11.91
CA ASN A 427 3.83 -2.17 -12.58
C ASN A 427 3.13 -1.97 -13.93
N ALA A 428 2.92 -3.05 -14.70
CA ALA A 428 2.20 -3.00 -15.96
C ALA A 428 0.72 -2.62 -15.76
N ILE A 429 0.07 -3.18 -14.74
CA ILE A 429 -1.32 -2.88 -14.39
C ILE A 429 -1.46 -1.42 -13.94
N LEU A 430 -0.59 -0.95 -13.04
CA LEU A 430 -0.61 0.43 -12.56
C LEU A 430 -0.37 1.42 -13.69
N PHE A 431 0.54 1.12 -14.62
CA PHE A 431 0.79 1.96 -15.79
C PHE A 431 -0.47 2.15 -16.64
N GLN A 432 -1.21 1.06 -16.92
CA GLN A 432 -2.47 1.12 -17.69
C GLN A 432 -3.56 1.89 -16.94
N LEU A 433 -3.72 1.66 -15.64
CA LEU A 433 -4.70 2.36 -14.81
C LEU A 433 -4.42 3.87 -14.78
N ILE A 434 -3.18 4.25 -14.52
CA ILE A 434 -2.74 5.65 -14.48
C ILE A 434 -2.91 6.31 -15.85
N GLY A 435 -2.56 5.61 -16.92
CA GLY A 435 -2.75 6.07 -18.30
C GLY A 435 -4.21 6.40 -18.61
N GLY A 436 -5.14 5.51 -18.21
CA GLY A 436 -6.57 5.72 -18.38
C GLY A 436 -7.11 6.90 -17.56
N VAL A 437 -6.65 7.08 -16.31
CA VAL A 437 -7.04 8.24 -15.48
C VAL A 437 -6.55 9.55 -16.12
N ARG A 438 -5.30 9.59 -16.59
CA ARG A 438 -4.75 10.76 -17.30
C ARG A 438 -5.53 11.08 -18.58
N ALA A 439 -5.91 10.06 -19.35
CA ALA A 439 -6.75 10.24 -20.54
C ALA A 439 -8.10 10.86 -20.17
N SER A 440 -8.76 10.34 -19.12
CA SER A 440 -10.02 10.88 -18.60
C SER A 440 -9.90 12.33 -18.18
N MET A 441 -8.84 12.69 -17.45
CA MET A 441 -8.54 14.08 -17.05
C MET A 441 -8.37 14.98 -18.28
N GLY A 442 -7.69 14.50 -19.33
CA GLY A 442 -7.57 15.19 -20.60
C GLY A 442 -8.91 15.45 -21.25
N TYR A 443 -9.80 14.45 -21.34
CA TYR A 443 -11.15 14.60 -21.89
C TYR A 443 -12.03 15.58 -21.10
N CYS A 444 -11.87 15.60 -19.77
CA CYS A 444 -12.64 16.48 -18.89
C CYS A 444 -12.03 17.90 -18.73
N GLY A 445 -10.87 18.17 -19.35
CA GLY A 445 -10.18 19.45 -19.21
C GLY A 445 -9.65 19.73 -17.79
N CYS A 446 -9.31 18.68 -17.03
CA CYS A 446 -8.89 18.74 -15.64
C CYS A 446 -7.38 18.47 -15.52
N LYS A 447 -6.61 19.41 -14.97
CA LYS A 447 -5.17 19.27 -14.79
C LYS A 447 -4.78 18.53 -13.52
N THR A 448 -5.65 18.55 -12.50
CA THR A 448 -5.40 17.97 -11.17
C THR A 448 -6.59 17.14 -10.70
N ILE A 449 -6.38 16.29 -9.66
CA ILE A 449 -7.46 15.54 -8.99
C ILE A 449 -8.49 16.50 -8.39
N ALA A 450 -8.06 17.61 -7.79
CA ALA A 450 -8.97 18.63 -7.25
C ALA A 450 -9.89 19.23 -8.34
N GLU A 451 -9.34 19.49 -9.54
CA GLU A 451 -10.15 19.95 -10.67
C GLU A 451 -11.16 18.91 -11.16
N MET A 452 -10.82 17.61 -11.07
CA MET A 452 -11.79 16.54 -11.37
C MET A 452 -12.96 16.57 -10.38
N HIS A 453 -12.72 16.80 -9.08
CA HIS A 453 -13.79 16.94 -8.07
C HIS A 453 -14.71 18.14 -8.34
N GLU A 454 -14.16 19.24 -8.87
CA GLU A 454 -14.89 20.50 -9.05
C GLU A 454 -15.60 20.60 -10.41
N LYS A 455 -14.97 20.11 -11.48
CA LYS A 455 -15.38 20.39 -12.87
C LYS A 455 -16.03 19.21 -13.57
N ALA A 456 -15.65 17.95 -13.21
CA ALA A 456 -16.15 16.79 -13.91
C ALA A 456 -17.66 16.61 -13.71
N GLN A 457 -18.37 16.32 -14.78
CA GLN A 457 -19.81 16.12 -14.80
C GLN A 457 -20.17 14.70 -15.22
N PHE A 458 -21.23 14.19 -14.68
CA PHE A 458 -21.76 12.89 -15.02
C PHE A 458 -23.03 12.99 -15.88
N VAL A 459 -23.18 12.02 -16.77
CA VAL A 459 -24.45 11.69 -17.39
C VAL A 459 -24.87 10.29 -16.93
N GLU A 460 -26.13 10.14 -16.55
CA GLU A 460 -26.71 8.81 -16.27
C GLU A 460 -27.00 8.10 -17.58
N ILE A 461 -26.65 6.82 -17.68
CA ILE A 461 -26.85 5.99 -18.86
C ILE A 461 -27.79 4.81 -18.56
N THR A 462 -28.40 4.26 -19.61
CA THR A 462 -29.20 3.05 -19.53
C THR A 462 -28.35 1.80 -19.70
N ALA A 463 -28.92 0.61 -19.44
CA ALA A 463 -28.26 -0.66 -19.76
C ALA A 463 -27.92 -0.78 -21.25
N ALA A 464 -28.65 -0.11 -22.14
CA ALA A 464 -28.33 -0.04 -23.59
C ALA A 464 -27.06 0.81 -23.82
N GLY A 465 -26.97 1.97 -23.17
CA GLY A 465 -25.76 2.81 -23.22
C GLY A 465 -24.52 2.13 -22.61
N MET A 466 -24.69 1.28 -21.59
CA MET A 466 -23.59 0.49 -21.05
C MET A 466 -23.11 -0.57 -22.06
N ARG A 467 -24.04 -1.24 -22.78
CA ARG A 467 -23.67 -2.18 -23.85
C ARG A 467 -22.96 -1.49 -25.01
N GLU A 468 -23.42 -0.30 -25.40
CA GLU A 468 -22.77 0.54 -26.43
C GLU A 468 -21.35 0.94 -26.03
N SER A 469 -21.06 1.09 -24.71
CA SER A 469 -19.75 1.45 -24.18
C SER A 469 -18.72 0.32 -24.28
N HIS A 470 -19.16 -0.93 -24.38
CA HIS A 470 -18.29 -2.08 -24.61
C HIS A 470 -18.11 -2.35 -26.11
N VAL A 471 -17.01 -3.04 -26.43
CA VAL A 471 -16.81 -3.52 -27.81
C VAL A 471 -18.00 -4.39 -28.24
N HIS A 472 -18.62 -4.06 -29.37
CA HIS A 472 -19.77 -4.75 -29.92
C HIS A 472 -19.65 -4.88 -31.44
N ASP A 473 -20.39 -5.82 -32.00
CA ASP A 473 -20.47 -6.10 -33.45
C ASP A 473 -19.13 -6.45 -34.13
N VAL A 474 -18.10 -6.82 -33.35
CA VAL A 474 -16.79 -7.25 -33.83
C VAL A 474 -16.27 -8.41 -32.98
N GLN A 475 -15.42 -9.25 -33.56
CA GLN A 475 -14.70 -10.29 -32.83
C GLN A 475 -13.29 -9.80 -32.47
N ILE A 476 -12.92 -9.83 -31.17
CA ILE A 476 -11.60 -9.45 -30.74
C ILE A 476 -10.59 -10.50 -31.22
N THR A 477 -9.63 -10.09 -32.03
CA THR A 477 -8.54 -10.95 -32.52
C THR A 477 -7.24 -10.74 -31.76
N LYS A 478 -7.12 -9.58 -31.06
CA LYS A 478 -5.98 -9.24 -30.20
C LYS A 478 -6.50 -8.42 -29.03
N GLU A 479 -6.31 -8.96 -27.83
CA GLU A 479 -6.69 -8.26 -26.58
C GLU A 479 -5.85 -7.00 -26.34
N ALA A 480 -6.47 -5.95 -25.82
CA ALA A 480 -5.79 -4.78 -25.31
C ALA A 480 -5.34 -5.04 -23.86
N PRO A 481 -4.19 -4.48 -23.42
CA PRO A 481 -3.68 -4.75 -22.08
C PRO A 481 -4.57 -4.18 -20.95
N ASN A 482 -5.52 -3.32 -21.27
CA ASN A 482 -6.40 -2.60 -20.35
C ASN A 482 -7.89 -2.85 -20.57
N TYR A 483 -8.23 -3.81 -21.44
CA TYR A 483 -9.62 -4.16 -21.74
C TYR A 483 -9.77 -5.67 -21.90
N HIS A 484 -10.63 -6.26 -21.08
CA HIS A 484 -11.03 -7.67 -21.13
C HIS A 484 -12.55 -7.75 -21.07
N ILE A 485 -13.14 -8.67 -21.80
CA ILE A 485 -14.54 -9.08 -21.65
C ILE A 485 -14.52 -10.33 -20.77
N ASP A 486 -15.16 -10.28 -19.59
CA ASP A 486 -15.33 -11.42 -18.67
C ASP A 486 -16.38 -12.41 -19.21
#